data_871a7d3628645a2e5bf6dc167684d2b0
#
_entry.id   871a7d3628645a2e5bf6dc167684d2b0
#
_cell.length_a   1.000
_cell.length_b   1.000
_cell.length_c   1.000
_cell.angle_alpha   90.00
_cell.angle_beta   90.00
_cell.angle_gamma   90.00
#
_symmetry.space_group_name_H-M   'P 1'
#
loop_
_entity.id
_entity.type
_entity.pdbx_description
1 polymer ?
#
loop_
_entity_poly.entity_id
_entity_poly.type
_entity_poly.pdbx_seq_one_letter_code
_entity_poly.pdbx_strand_id
1 'polypeptide(L)'
;MISSSFFGSIHVDFDLVSCYMKIVGLDVLTKGQKSHADARGRLAAWKAEVEGACWHSFKEVKERFPSTDMVGRKLVFDIGGNKYRLITAIDFEAGIVRIRWFGTHADYNKIRVDEV
;
A
#
# COMPACT_ATOMS: atom_id res chain seq x y z
N MET A 1 14.15 17.09 -24.98
CA MET A 1 14.23 16.57 -24.92
C MET A 1 13.82 16.42 -24.61
N ILE A 2 13.57 16.62 -24.46
CA ILE A 2 13.28 16.22 -24.36
C ILE A 2 12.76 16.29 -24.05
N SER A 3 12.54 16.70 -24.02
CA SER A 3 12.19 16.42 -23.90
C SER A 3 11.74 16.57 -23.59
N SER A 4 11.52 16.98 -23.68
CA SER A 4 11.28 16.78 -23.56
C SER A 4 11.00 17.06 -23.21
N SER A 5 10.89 17.51 -23.31
CA SER A 5 10.86 17.38 -23.16
C SER A 5 10.58 17.80 -22.90
N PHE A 6 10.31 18.30 -23.06
CA PHE A 6 10.28 18.25 -22.99
C PHE A 6 9.78 18.62 -22.88
N PHE A 7 9.45 19.06 -23.09
CA PHE A 7 9.14 19.11 -23.05
C PHE A 7 8.69 19.37 -22.85
N GLY A 8 8.49 19.48 -23.02
CA GLY A 8 8.36 19.58 -22.65
C GLY A 8 7.59 19.88 -22.31
N SER A 9 7.28 19.40 -22.13
CA SER A 9 6.32 19.76 -21.81
C SER A 9 5.62 19.63 -20.63
N ILE A 10 4.63 20.05 -20.17
CA ILE A 10 4.39 20.51 -18.82
C ILE A 10 3.05 20.05 -18.29
N HIS A 11 2.00 20.14 -19.07
CA HIS A 11 0.68 19.67 -18.66
C HIS A 11 0.62 18.15 -18.56
N VAL A 12 1.55 17.47 -19.17
CA VAL A 12 1.69 16.04 -18.99
C VAL A 12 2.09 15.72 -17.56
N ASP A 13 2.98 16.52 -17.00
CA ASP A 13 3.41 16.36 -15.61
C ASP A 13 2.27 16.59 -14.65
N PHE A 14 1.36 17.47 -15.00
CA PHE A 14 0.20 17.76 -14.19
C PHE A 14 -0.69 16.52 -14.02
N ASP A 15 -0.90 15.77 -15.08
CA ASP A 15 -1.68 14.54 -15.03
C ASP A 15 -1.00 13.48 -14.15
N LEU A 16 0.32 13.40 -14.22
CA LEU A 16 1.07 12.47 -13.38
C LEU A 16 0.94 12.80 -11.91
N VAL A 17 0.95 14.09 -11.58
CA VAL A 17 0.82 14.53 -10.19
C VAL A 17 -0.50 14.10 -9.57
N SER A 18 -1.57 14.04 -10.36
CA SER A 18 -2.89 13.68 -9.84
C SER A 18 -3.06 12.17 -9.64
N CYS A 19 -2.07 11.37 -9.98
CA CYS A 19 -2.19 9.91 -9.96
C CYS A 19 -1.37 9.27 -8.84
N TYR A 20 -1.51 9.76 -7.63
CA TYR A 20 -0.86 9.18 -6.47
C TYR A 20 -1.89 8.57 -5.54
N MET A 21 -1.49 7.46 -4.88
CA MET A 21 -2.36 6.84 -3.89
C MET A 21 -2.29 7.62 -2.58
N LYS A 22 -3.44 7.78 -1.94
CA LYS A 22 -3.52 8.40 -0.62
C LYS A 22 -3.79 7.32 0.41
N ILE A 23 -3.04 7.35 1.51
CA ILE A 23 -3.19 6.36 2.58
C ILE A 23 -4.04 6.96 3.70
N VAL A 24 -5.04 6.19 4.14
CA VAL A 24 -5.89 6.50 5.27
C VAL A 24 -5.70 5.42 6.33
N GLY A 25 -5.65 5.80 7.61
CA GLY A 25 -5.46 4.86 8.70
C GLY A 25 -4.00 4.74 9.13
N LEU A 26 -3.22 5.80 9.01
CA LEU A 26 -1.81 5.79 9.37
C LEU A 26 -1.55 5.49 10.85
N ASP A 27 -2.56 5.68 11.71
CA ASP A 27 -2.46 5.33 13.13
C ASP A 27 -2.20 3.84 13.31
N VAL A 28 -2.74 2.98 12.44
CA VAL A 28 -2.48 1.54 12.49
C VAL A 28 -1.00 1.26 12.23
N LEU A 29 -0.39 1.95 11.27
CA LEU A 29 1.03 1.82 11.00
C LEU A 29 1.87 2.30 12.18
N THR A 30 1.51 3.44 12.77
CA THR A 30 2.24 4.00 13.89
C THR A 30 2.22 3.04 15.07
N LYS A 31 1.07 2.45 15.37
CA LYS A 31 0.96 1.44 16.41
C LYS A 31 1.83 0.22 16.12
N GLY A 32 1.79 -0.25 14.88
CA GLY A 32 2.58 -1.40 14.45
C GLY A 32 4.07 -1.13 14.60
N GLN A 33 4.51 0.07 14.26
CA GLN A 33 5.91 0.44 14.38
C GLN A 33 6.37 0.52 15.83
N LYS A 34 5.48 0.90 16.74
CA LYS A 34 5.78 0.93 18.17
C LYS A 34 5.81 -0.46 18.77
N SER A 35 4.88 -1.31 18.40
CA SER A 35 4.74 -2.65 18.97
C SER A 35 5.76 -3.63 18.40
N HIS A 36 6.22 -3.41 17.17
CA HIS A 36 7.11 -4.32 16.46
C HIS A 36 8.26 -3.53 15.85
N ALA A 37 9.32 -3.35 16.62
CA ALA A 37 10.45 -2.51 16.22
C ALA A 37 11.11 -3.00 14.94
N ASP A 38 11.14 -4.31 14.70
CA ASP A 38 11.74 -4.87 13.51
C ASP A 38 10.90 -4.64 12.24
N ALA A 39 9.63 -4.26 12.40
CA ALA A 39 8.75 -3.92 11.27
C ALA A 39 8.81 -2.44 10.92
N ARG A 40 9.43 -1.61 11.76
CA ARG A 40 9.38 -0.16 11.61
C ARG A 40 9.86 0.32 10.24
N GLY A 41 11.06 -0.10 9.83
CA GLY A 41 11.63 0.29 8.56
C GLY A 41 10.86 -0.26 7.38
N ARG A 42 10.35 -1.48 7.51
CA ARG A 42 9.60 -2.12 6.43
C ARG A 42 8.24 -1.47 6.22
N LEU A 43 7.59 -1.06 7.29
CA LEU A 43 6.32 -0.32 7.18
C LEU A 43 6.55 1.07 6.59
N ALA A 44 7.64 1.73 6.96
CA ALA A 44 8.00 3.02 6.37
C ALA A 44 8.27 2.88 4.87
N ALA A 45 8.95 1.82 4.45
CA ALA A 45 9.22 1.56 3.05
C ALA A 45 7.93 1.27 2.28
N TRP A 46 7.03 0.46 2.87
CA TRP A 46 5.74 0.17 2.26
C TRP A 46 4.94 1.47 2.05
N LYS A 47 4.90 2.32 3.06
CA LYS A 47 4.19 3.59 2.98
C LYS A 47 4.73 4.46 1.85
N ALA A 48 6.05 4.57 1.74
CA ALA A 48 6.68 5.38 0.69
C ALA A 48 6.36 4.84 -0.69
N GLU A 49 6.42 3.52 -0.87
CA GLU A 49 6.11 2.88 -2.15
C GLU A 49 4.65 3.13 -2.56
N VAL A 50 3.72 2.99 -1.61
CA VAL A 50 2.30 3.18 -1.90
C VAL A 50 2.02 4.65 -2.25
N GLU A 51 2.60 5.58 -1.51
CA GLU A 51 2.39 7.00 -1.76
C GLU A 51 2.93 7.45 -3.11
N GLY A 52 3.94 6.75 -3.62
CA GLY A 52 4.50 7.04 -4.94
C GLY A 52 3.88 6.23 -6.07
N ALA A 53 2.91 5.38 -5.76
CA ALA A 53 2.29 4.50 -6.75
C ALA A 53 1.08 5.15 -7.41
N CYS A 54 0.71 4.60 -8.56
CA CYS A 54 -0.51 5.00 -9.27
C CYS A 54 -1.18 3.71 -9.73
N TRP A 55 -1.91 3.08 -8.83
CA TRP A 55 -2.53 1.78 -9.10
C TRP A 55 -3.96 1.92 -9.56
N HIS A 56 -4.32 1.15 -10.59
CA HIS A 56 -5.68 1.10 -11.14
C HIS A 56 -6.35 -0.25 -10.92
N SER A 57 -5.59 -1.25 -10.51
CA SER A 57 -6.12 -2.61 -10.35
C SER A 57 -5.22 -3.43 -9.42
N PHE A 58 -5.77 -4.55 -8.95
CA PHE A 58 -5.02 -5.52 -8.16
C PHE A 58 -3.80 -6.04 -8.91
N LYS A 59 -3.93 -6.21 -10.23
CA LYS A 59 -2.81 -6.68 -11.04
C LYS A 59 -1.60 -5.76 -10.89
N GLU A 60 -1.83 -4.44 -10.92
CA GLU A 60 -0.74 -3.47 -10.78
C GLU A 60 -0.11 -3.52 -9.40
N VAL A 61 -0.93 -3.75 -8.35
CA VAL A 61 -0.40 -3.95 -7.00
C VAL A 61 0.51 -5.17 -6.96
N LYS A 62 0.06 -6.28 -7.57
CA LYS A 62 0.84 -7.52 -7.59
C LYS A 62 2.15 -7.39 -8.36
N GLU A 63 2.21 -6.53 -9.34
CA GLU A 63 3.45 -6.29 -10.07
C GLU A 63 4.52 -5.69 -9.17
N ARG A 64 4.11 -4.83 -8.24
CA ARG A 64 5.04 -4.20 -7.30
C ARG A 64 5.24 -5.02 -6.03
N PHE A 65 4.19 -5.68 -5.55
CA PHE A 65 4.21 -6.51 -4.35
C PHE A 65 3.66 -7.90 -4.71
N PRO A 66 4.52 -8.79 -5.27
CA PRO A 66 4.05 -10.07 -5.82
C PRO A 66 3.40 -11.00 -4.81
N SER A 67 3.73 -10.88 -3.53
CA SER A 67 3.15 -11.75 -2.49
C SER A 67 1.82 -11.27 -1.96
N THR A 68 1.28 -10.17 -2.50
CA THR A 68 -0.02 -9.64 -2.06
C THR A 68 -1.15 -10.60 -2.43
N ASP A 69 -2.02 -10.87 -1.46
CA ASP A 69 -3.20 -11.70 -1.67
C ASP A 69 -4.47 -10.86 -1.65
N MET A 70 -5.45 -11.27 -2.44
CA MET A 70 -6.78 -10.69 -2.37
C MET A 70 -7.69 -11.67 -1.62
N VAL A 71 -8.25 -11.23 -0.49
CA VAL A 71 -9.18 -12.01 0.31
C VAL A 71 -10.49 -11.24 0.34
N GLY A 72 -11.47 -11.68 -0.42
CA GLY A 72 -12.69 -10.91 -0.63
C GLY A 72 -12.35 -9.59 -1.31
N ARG A 73 -12.65 -8.49 -0.65
CA ARG A 73 -12.34 -7.14 -1.15
C ARG A 73 -11.12 -6.51 -0.50
N LYS A 74 -10.44 -7.27 0.35
CA LYS A 74 -9.26 -6.79 1.07
C LYS A 74 -8.00 -7.26 0.36
N LEU A 75 -6.97 -6.43 0.43
CA LEU A 75 -5.65 -6.80 -0.05
C LEU A 75 -4.75 -6.97 1.16
N VAL A 76 -4.06 -8.11 1.21
CA VAL A 76 -3.21 -8.48 2.33
C VAL A 76 -1.77 -8.48 1.87
N PHE A 77 -0.97 -7.60 2.47
CA PHE A 77 0.45 -7.48 2.16
C PHE A 77 1.28 -8.23 3.19
N ASP A 78 2.31 -8.91 2.73
CA ASP A 78 3.30 -9.51 3.61
C ASP A 78 4.33 -8.44 3.97
N ILE A 79 4.58 -8.26 5.26
CA ILE A 79 5.57 -7.31 5.73
C ILE A 79 6.65 -8.09 6.48
N GLY A 80 7.91 -7.80 6.15
CA GLY A 80 9.02 -8.55 6.74
C GLY A 80 9.04 -10.00 6.32
N GLY A 81 8.81 -10.27 5.03
CA GLY A 81 8.66 -11.62 4.54
C GLY A 81 7.39 -12.25 5.09
N ASN A 82 7.53 -13.28 5.90
CA ASN A 82 6.39 -14.01 6.43
C ASN A 82 6.01 -13.63 7.86
N LYS A 83 6.64 -12.60 8.42
CA LYS A 83 6.45 -12.26 9.85
C LYS A 83 5.16 -11.56 10.14
N TYR A 84 4.76 -10.61 9.29
CA TYR A 84 3.61 -9.74 9.55
C TYR A 84 2.69 -9.69 8.37
N ARG A 85 1.43 -9.31 8.65
CA ARG A 85 0.40 -9.10 7.63
C ARG A 85 -0.20 -7.73 7.81
N LEU A 86 -0.41 -7.04 6.68
CA LEU A 86 -1.04 -5.73 6.64
C LEU A 86 -2.27 -5.83 5.76
N ILE A 87 -3.44 -5.57 6.33
CA ILE A 87 -4.71 -5.68 5.61
C ILE A 87 -5.16 -4.29 5.19
N THR A 88 -5.48 -4.14 3.91
CA THR A 88 -5.95 -2.88 3.35
C THR A 88 -7.23 -3.08 2.56
N ALA A 89 -7.97 -1.99 2.39
CA ALA A 89 -9.05 -1.90 1.42
C ALA A 89 -8.68 -0.77 0.47
N ILE A 90 -8.60 -1.07 -0.83
CA ILE A 90 -8.16 -0.10 -1.82
C ILE A 90 -9.31 0.28 -2.71
N ASP A 91 -9.55 1.59 -2.81
CA ASP A 91 -10.46 2.16 -3.78
C ASP A 91 -9.61 2.67 -4.93
N PHE A 92 -9.54 1.90 -5.99
CA PHE A 92 -8.69 2.22 -7.13
C PHE A 92 -9.17 3.45 -7.89
N GLU A 93 -10.48 3.66 -7.93
CA GLU A 93 -11.05 4.81 -8.61
C GLU A 93 -10.72 6.11 -7.88
N ALA A 94 -10.87 6.10 -6.56
CA ALA A 94 -10.58 7.27 -5.75
C ALA A 94 -9.09 7.42 -5.44
N GLY A 95 -8.29 6.39 -5.66
CA GLY A 95 -6.86 6.41 -5.34
C GLY A 95 -6.59 6.39 -3.85
N ILE A 96 -7.40 5.64 -3.09
CA ILE A 96 -7.30 5.60 -1.64
C ILE A 96 -6.96 4.19 -1.17
N VAL A 97 -5.94 4.09 -0.32
CA VAL A 97 -5.57 2.86 0.37
C VAL A 97 -5.92 3.02 1.84
N ARG A 98 -6.92 2.27 2.30
CA ARG A 98 -7.34 2.30 3.71
C ARG A 98 -6.67 1.17 4.45
N ILE A 99 -5.91 1.51 5.48
CA ILE A 99 -5.27 0.51 6.32
C ILE A 99 -6.29 0.04 7.34
N ARG A 100 -6.52 -1.28 7.40
CA ARG A 100 -7.54 -1.84 8.26
C ARG A 100 -6.96 -2.57 9.46
N TRP A 101 -5.82 -3.23 9.32
CA TRP A 101 -5.26 -4.05 10.37
C TRP A 101 -3.79 -4.37 10.11
N PHE A 102 -3.02 -4.46 11.15
CA PHE A 102 -1.62 -4.91 11.08
C PHE A 102 -1.32 -5.78 12.28
N GLY A 103 -0.63 -6.89 12.07
CA GLY A 103 -0.23 -7.78 13.15
C GLY A 103 0.67 -8.89 12.66
N THR A 104 1.01 -9.78 13.60
CA THR A 104 1.85 -10.94 13.31
C THR A 104 1.09 -11.95 12.46
N HIS A 105 1.84 -12.84 11.81
CA HIS A 105 1.25 -13.95 11.05
C HIS A 105 0.36 -14.82 11.96
N ALA A 106 0.80 -15.07 13.19
CA ALA A 106 0.02 -15.86 14.13
C ALA A 106 -1.32 -15.19 14.46
N ASP A 107 -1.30 -13.89 14.73
CA ASP A 107 -2.54 -13.16 15.01
C ASP A 107 -3.44 -13.09 13.78
N TYR A 108 -2.85 -12.95 12.60
CA TYR A 108 -3.60 -12.95 11.35
C TYR A 108 -4.42 -14.23 11.18
N ASN A 109 -3.85 -15.36 11.59
CA ASN A 109 -4.54 -16.66 11.48
C ASN A 109 -5.76 -16.76 12.37
N LYS A 110 -5.91 -15.86 13.37
CA LYS A 110 -7.02 -15.87 14.32
C LYS A 110 -8.14 -14.92 13.96
N ILE A 111 -7.95 -14.07 12.96
CA ILE A 111 -8.96 -13.06 12.61
C ILE A 111 -9.66 -13.43 11.31
N ARG A 112 -10.77 -12.74 11.05
CA ARG A 112 -11.48 -12.85 9.79
C ARG A 112 -11.21 -11.60 8.97
N VAL A 113 -10.53 -11.78 7.86
CA VAL A 113 -10.07 -10.66 7.02
C VAL A 113 -11.24 -9.84 6.50
N ASP A 114 -12.34 -10.50 6.16
CA ASP A 114 -13.51 -9.82 5.62
C ASP A 114 -14.25 -8.97 6.67
N GLU A 115 -13.91 -9.14 7.94
CA GLU A 115 -14.57 -8.40 9.04
C GLU A 115 -13.75 -7.24 9.58
N VAL A 116 -12.52 -7.06 9.14
CA VAL A 116 -11.69 -5.97 9.65
C VAL A 116 -11.70 -4.73 8.77
#